data_9e2159d07a15be39e71fbc3cda5436e0
#
_entry.id   9e2159d07a15be39e71fbc3cda5436e0
#
_cell.length_a   1.000
_cell.length_b   1.000
_cell.length_c   1.000
_cell.angle_alpha   90.00
_cell.angle_beta   90.00
_cell.angle_gamma   90.00
#
_symmetry.space_group_name_H-M   'P 1'
#
loop_
_entity.id
_entity.type
_entity.pdbx_description
1 polymer ?
#
loop_
_entity_poly.entity_id
_entity_poly.type
_entity_poly.pdbx_seq_one_letter_code
_entity_poly.pdbx_strand_id
1 'polypeptide(L)'
;PADKFRHKLVALVDIGGEGLIVDKNGSPICGITNKASSYGVPPDKPGKWVVDLSLVSENDEVEFWIDAACNDLFGYVTNGGIITDVHIATCNQLLKSLYYDVEVLFDWINDGQKFESIHPKGIIPEKIITKRSERTDEIIRILEYIDNTLITFCNEEIIKCQIAIQSIISKNNNPSEFRIMATGHAHLDIAWMWPLREGRRKAIRTFATALANIEKYPDYIFGASQYQLFHWIKKDYPYF
;
A
#
# COMPACT_ATOMS: atom_id res chain seq x y z
N PRO A 1 -16.27 -23.84 8.45
CA PRO A 1 -14.86 -23.52 8.71
C PRO A 1 -14.28 -22.50 7.74
N ALA A 2 -14.81 -22.43 6.50
CA ALA A 2 -14.30 -21.47 5.48
C ALA A 2 -14.59 -20.00 5.81
N ASP A 3 -15.63 -19.71 6.58
CA ASP A 3 -16.04 -18.34 6.92
C ASP A 3 -15.14 -17.64 7.95
N LYS A 4 -14.43 -18.39 8.80
CA LYS A 4 -13.54 -17.82 9.81
C LYS A 4 -12.35 -17.05 9.22
N PHE A 5 -11.98 -17.28 7.95
CA PHE A 5 -10.85 -16.63 7.29
C PHE A 5 -11.22 -15.43 6.41
N ARG A 6 -12.50 -15.15 6.23
CA ARG A 6 -12.95 -14.09 5.32
C ARG A 6 -12.98 -12.69 5.92
N HIS A 7 -13.13 -12.61 7.24
CA HIS A 7 -13.15 -11.34 7.96
C HIS A 7 -12.05 -11.33 9.02
N LYS A 8 -11.16 -10.35 8.94
CA LYS A 8 -10.18 -10.09 9.98
C LYS A 8 -10.59 -8.89 10.80
N LEU A 9 -10.37 -8.95 12.10
CA LEU A 9 -10.48 -7.79 12.96
C LEU A 9 -9.29 -6.86 12.71
N VAL A 10 -9.58 -5.59 12.54
CA VAL A 10 -8.59 -4.52 12.34
C VAL A 10 -8.91 -3.34 13.25
N ALA A 11 -7.88 -2.62 13.66
CA ALA A 11 -8.05 -1.28 14.19
C ALA A 11 -7.80 -0.25 13.08
N LEU A 12 -8.69 0.72 12.96
CA LEU A 12 -8.49 1.91 12.15
C LEU A 12 -8.00 3.00 13.10
N VAL A 13 -6.77 3.48 12.91
CA VAL A 13 -6.12 4.41 13.83
C VAL A 13 -5.57 5.60 13.07
N ASP A 14 -6.15 6.77 13.29
CA ASP A 14 -5.64 8.04 12.78
C ASP A 14 -5.11 8.90 13.94
N ILE A 15 -3.83 9.20 13.88
CA ILE A 15 -3.12 10.02 14.87
C ILE A 15 -2.70 11.38 14.29
N GLY A 16 -3.23 11.76 13.13
CA GLY A 16 -2.90 13.01 12.46
C GLY A 16 -1.47 13.11 11.91
N GLY A 17 -0.72 12.01 11.89
CA GLY A 17 0.69 11.97 11.48
C GLY A 17 1.18 10.57 11.18
N GLU A 18 2.47 10.35 11.36
CA GLU A 18 3.09 9.02 11.25
C GLU A 18 3.21 8.36 12.63
N GLY A 19 3.10 7.04 12.69
CA GLY A 19 3.30 6.27 13.91
C GLY A 19 3.95 4.92 13.67
N LEU A 20 4.63 4.42 14.68
CA LEU A 20 5.10 3.04 14.76
C LEU A 20 4.19 2.28 15.71
N ILE A 21 3.58 1.22 15.22
CA ILE A 21 2.87 0.26 16.07
C ILE A 21 3.90 -0.69 16.66
N VAL A 22 3.84 -0.85 17.98
CA VAL A 22 4.68 -1.79 18.73
C VAL A 22 3.80 -2.69 19.59
N ASP A 23 4.27 -3.91 19.84
CA ASP A 23 3.63 -4.83 20.79
C ASP A 23 3.83 -4.38 22.25
N LYS A 24 3.28 -5.13 23.19
CA LYS A 24 3.43 -4.88 24.65
C LYS A 24 4.88 -4.91 25.14
N ASN A 25 5.80 -5.52 24.39
CA ASN A 25 7.23 -5.60 24.72
C ASN A 25 8.05 -4.48 24.04
N GLY A 26 7.39 -3.64 23.24
CA GLY A 26 8.03 -2.58 22.45
C GLY A 26 8.63 -3.07 21.13
N SER A 27 8.31 -4.29 20.68
CA SER A 27 8.79 -4.80 19.39
C SER A 27 8.04 -4.13 18.25
N PRO A 28 8.76 -3.64 17.22
CA PRO A 28 8.15 -3.01 16.06
C PRO A 28 7.28 -3.98 15.26
N ILE A 29 6.08 -3.54 14.86
CA ILE A 29 5.14 -4.34 14.06
C ILE A 29 4.95 -3.73 12.68
N CYS A 30 4.52 -2.48 12.60
CA CYS A 30 4.33 -1.77 11.32
C CYS A 30 4.27 -0.27 11.51
N GLY A 31 4.53 0.47 10.44
CA GLY A 31 4.30 1.91 10.38
C GLY A 31 2.87 2.24 9.93
N ILE A 32 2.31 3.29 10.49
CA ILE A 32 1.07 3.91 10.03
C ILE A 32 1.31 5.36 9.63
N THR A 33 0.47 5.87 8.72
CA THR A 33 0.49 7.26 8.28
C THR A 33 -0.89 7.72 7.84
N ASN A 34 -1.26 8.96 8.12
CA ASN A 34 -2.53 9.54 7.73
C ASN A 34 -2.60 9.96 6.25
N LYS A 35 -1.46 9.97 5.54
CA LYS A 35 -1.39 10.38 4.13
C LYS A 35 -0.66 9.34 3.29
N ALA A 36 -1.17 9.14 2.06
CA ALA A 36 -0.41 8.49 1.00
C ALA A 36 0.62 9.47 0.43
N SER A 37 1.62 8.94 -0.29
CA SER A 37 2.58 9.78 -1.00
C SER A 37 1.88 10.66 -2.02
N SER A 38 2.17 11.96 -2.03
CA SER A 38 1.66 12.90 -3.03
C SER A 38 2.47 12.94 -4.31
N TYR A 39 3.58 12.20 -4.41
CA TYR A 39 4.36 12.10 -5.64
C TYR A 39 3.65 11.25 -6.68
N GLY A 40 2.98 11.93 -7.63
CA GLY A 40 2.29 11.28 -8.75
C GLY A 40 1.02 10.49 -8.38
N VAL A 41 0.55 10.61 -7.15
CA VAL A 41 -0.67 9.95 -6.67
C VAL A 41 -1.72 11.01 -6.36
N PRO A 42 -3.02 10.79 -6.68
CA PRO A 42 -4.09 11.68 -6.32
C PRO A 42 -4.03 12.07 -4.83
N PRO A 43 -4.19 13.34 -4.47
CA PRO A 43 -4.05 13.83 -3.09
C PRO A 43 -5.11 13.31 -2.12
N ASP A 44 -6.11 12.62 -2.62
CA ASP A 44 -7.26 12.07 -1.92
C ASP A 44 -7.13 10.59 -1.53
N LYS A 45 -6.04 9.92 -1.90
CA LYS A 45 -5.81 8.53 -1.44
C LYS A 45 -5.59 8.50 0.07
N PRO A 46 -6.30 7.63 0.80
CA PRO A 46 -6.14 7.51 2.24
C PRO A 46 -4.74 7.03 2.61
N GLY A 47 -4.29 7.43 3.79
CA GLY A 47 -3.06 6.92 4.37
C GLY A 47 -3.15 5.45 4.80
N LYS A 48 -2.07 4.93 5.35
CA LYS A 48 -1.97 3.57 5.89
C LYS A 48 -2.22 3.61 7.40
N TRP A 49 -3.45 3.46 7.80
CA TRP A 49 -3.94 3.58 9.20
C TRP A 49 -4.67 2.32 9.70
N VAL A 50 -4.53 1.22 8.96
CA VAL A 50 -5.15 -0.07 9.30
C VAL A 50 -4.13 -0.95 10.01
N VAL A 51 -4.42 -1.34 11.24
CA VAL A 51 -3.64 -2.30 12.03
C VAL A 51 -4.36 -3.63 12.05
N ASP A 52 -3.71 -4.69 11.58
CA ASP A 52 -4.22 -6.06 11.68
C ASP A 52 -4.11 -6.53 13.12
N LEU A 53 -5.23 -6.71 13.80
CA LEU A 53 -5.25 -7.05 15.22
C LEU A 53 -4.70 -8.46 15.52
N SER A 54 -4.61 -9.34 14.53
CA SER A 54 -3.99 -10.65 14.72
C SER A 54 -2.48 -10.58 15.01
N LEU A 55 -1.85 -9.44 14.70
CA LEU A 55 -0.42 -9.21 14.96
C LEU A 55 -0.14 -8.78 16.41
N VAL A 56 -1.17 -8.35 17.13
CA VAL A 56 -1.07 -7.74 18.47
C VAL A 56 -2.05 -8.38 19.46
N SER A 57 -2.63 -9.52 19.12
CA SER A 57 -3.61 -10.24 19.95
C SER A 57 -2.96 -11.41 20.66
N GLU A 58 -3.16 -11.50 21.97
CA GLU A 58 -2.82 -12.67 22.78
C GLU A 58 -4.01 -13.03 23.69
N ASN A 59 -4.40 -14.29 23.74
CA ASN A 59 -5.45 -14.79 24.66
C ASN A 59 -6.77 -14.01 24.59
N ASP A 60 -7.23 -13.65 23.40
CA ASP A 60 -8.42 -12.81 23.13
C ASP A 60 -8.33 -11.37 23.62
N GLU A 61 -7.16 -10.94 24.11
CA GLU A 61 -6.87 -9.56 24.44
C GLU A 61 -6.01 -8.91 23.36
N VAL A 62 -6.21 -7.61 23.13
CA VAL A 62 -5.46 -6.82 22.16
C VAL A 62 -4.78 -5.68 22.89
N GLU A 63 -3.45 -5.68 22.86
CA GLU A 63 -2.65 -4.59 23.43
C GLU A 63 -1.55 -4.19 22.46
N PHE A 64 -1.48 -2.92 22.12
CA PHE A 64 -0.40 -2.33 21.34
C PHE A 64 -0.20 -0.87 21.71
N TRP A 65 0.98 -0.38 21.41
CA TRP A 65 1.37 1.00 21.64
C TRP A 65 1.70 1.68 20.33
N ILE A 66 1.61 3.00 20.33
CA ILE A 66 1.92 3.81 19.14
C ILE A 66 2.99 4.83 19.52
N ASP A 67 4.17 4.72 18.91
CA ASP A 67 5.16 5.79 18.93
C ASP A 67 4.80 6.83 17.88
N ALA A 68 4.04 7.85 18.29
CA ALA A 68 3.47 8.86 17.41
C ALA A 68 4.46 9.96 17.07
N ALA A 69 4.55 10.34 15.81
CA ALA A 69 5.27 11.51 15.33
C ALA A 69 4.30 12.64 14.94
N CYS A 70 4.66 13.87 15.32
CA CYS A 70 3.89 15.07 15.01
C CYS A 70 4.18 15.63 13.61
N ASN A 71 4.45 14.75 12.63
CA ASN A 71 4.77 15.14 11.26
C ASN A 71 4.05 14.22 10.28
N ASP A 72 3.80 14.75 9.08
CA ASP A 72 3.35 13.95 7.96
C ASP A 72 4.52 13.20 7.29
N LEU A 73 4.19 12.47 6.23
CA LEU A 73 5.17 11.69 5.45
C LEU A 73 6.37 12.53 4.98
N PHE A 74 6.19 13.81 4.72
CA PHE A 74 7.23 14.72 4.23
C PHE A 74 7.89 15.57 5.32
N GLY A 75 7.54 15.34 6.58
CA GLY A 75 8.14 16.05 7.72
C GLY A 75 7.48 17.37 8.08
N TYR A 76 6.39 17.76 7.42
CA TYR A 76 5.61 18.91 7.84
C TYR A 76 4.96 18.62 9.19
N VAL A 77 5.09 19.57 10.11
CA VAL A 77 4.40 19.48 11.39
C VAL A 77 2.90 19.57 11.15
N THR A 78 2.20 18.54 11.57
CA THR A 78 0.74 18.47 11.57
C THR A 78 0.23 18.73 12.99
N ASN A 79 -1.08 18.74 13.19
CA ASN A 79 -1.67 18.75 14.55
C ASN A 79 -1.39 17.45 15.32
N GLY A 80 -0.28 16.82 15.02
CA GLY A 80 0.10 15.49 15.40
C GLY A 80 0.13 15.23 16.89
N GLY A 81 -0.07 13.97 17.21
CA GLY A 81 -0.22 13.51 18.59
C GLY A 81 -1.65 13.62 19.11
N ILE A 82 -2.59 14.12 18.33
CA ILE A 82 -4.02 14.03 18.64
C ILE A 82 -4.56 12.80 17.95
N ILE A 83 -5.09 11.85 18.72
CA ILE A 83 -5.86 10.75 18.19
C ILE A 83 -7.15 11.35 17.61
N THR A 84 -7.27 11.32 16.28
CA THR A 84 -8.44 11.87 15.58
C THR A 84 -9.50 10.82 15.42
N ASP A 85 -9.09 9.56 15.28
CA ASP A 85 -10.03 8.46 15.11
C ASP A 85 -9.42 7.11 15.54
N VAL A 86 -10.20 6.30 16.25
CA VAL A 86 -9.89 4.91 16.58
C VAL A 86 -11.15 4.07 16.53
N HIS A 87 -11.19 3.13 15.59
CA HIS A 87 -12.30 2.19 15.45
C HIS A 87 -11.79 0.75 15.35
N ILE A 88 -12.55 -0.18 15.90
CA ILE A 88 -12.39 -1.60 15.61
C ILE A 88 -13.41 -1.97 14.55
N ALA A 89 -12.95 -2.62 13.49
CA ALA A 89 -13.74 -3.00 12.34
C ALA A 89 -13.42 -4.43 11.88
N THR A 90 -14.31 -4.99 11.10
CA THR A 90 -14.04 -6.23 10.34
C THR A 90 -13.61 -5.87 8.92
N CYS A 91 -12.50 -6.45 8.47
CA CYS A 91 -12.00 -6.28 7.11
C CYS A 91 -12.34 -7.50 6.26
N ASN A 92 -13.18 -7.32 5.23
CA ASN A 92 -13.45 -8.38 4.25
C ASN A 92 -12.22 -8.52 3.33
N GLN A 93 -11.47 -9.61 3.48
CA GLN A 93 -10.23 -9.83 2.75
C GLN A 93 -10.45 -10.07 1.24
N LEU A 94 -11.58 -10.66 0.85
CA LEU A 94 -11.92 -10.85 -0.57
C LEU A 94 -12.19 -9.51 -1.24
N LEU A 95 -12.98 -8.66 -0.60
CA LEU A 95 -13.26 -7.30 -1.11
C LEU A 95 -11.99 -6.44 -1.15
N LYS A 96 -11.14 -6.54 -0.13
CA LYS A 96 -9.86 -5.84 -0.09
C LYS A 96 -8.94 -6.26 -1.23
N SER A 97 -8.86 -7.56 -1.54
CA SER A 97 -8.10 -8.05 -2.69
C SER A 97 -8.67 -7.51 -4.00
N LEU A 98 -9.98 -7.61 -4.19
CA LEU A 98 -10.65 -7.06 -5.38
C LEU A 98 -10.41 -5.55 -5.54
N TYR A 99 -10.43 -4.79 -4.43
CA TYR A 99 -10.14 -3.35 -4.46
C TYR A 99 -8.77 -3.06 -5.09
N TYR A 100 -7.71 -3.77 -4.66
CA TYR A 100 -6.37 -3.56 -5.21
C TYR A 100 -6.26 -4.02 -6.66
N ASP A 101 -6.92 -5.12 -7.04
CA ASP A 101 -6.94 -5.59 -8.42
C ASP A 101 -7.60 -4.53 -9.34
N VAL A 102 -8.73 -3.97 -8.91
CA VAL A 102 -9.43 -2.89 -9.62
C VAL A 102 -8.56 -1.62 -9.67
N GLU A 103 -7.90 -1.25 -8.57
CA GLU A 103 -7.00 -0.09 -8.52
C GLU A 103 -5.88 -0.19 -9.56
N VAL A 104 -5.26 -1.36 -9.69
CA VAL A 104 -4.23 -1.61 -10.70
C VAL A 104 -4.77 -1.44 -12.13
N LEU A 105 -5.98 -1.92 -12.40
CA LEU A 105 -6.60 -1.75 -13.72
C LEU A 105 -6.94 -0.29 -14.02
N PHE A 106 -7.41 0.46 -13.03
CA PHE A 106 -7.64 1.90 -13.15
C PHE A 106 -6.35 2.68 -13.39
N ASP A 107 -5.30 2.36 -12.65
CA ASP A 107 -3.99 3.00 -12.82
C ASP A 107 -3.43 2.72 -14.21
N TRP A 108 -3.61 1.50 -14.75
CA TRP A 108 -3.23 1.17 -16.13
C TRP A 108 -3.90 2.08 -17.16
N ILE A 109 -5.21 2.29 -17.03
CA ILE A 109 -5.95 3.15 -17.98
C ILE A 109 -5.52 4.61 -17.81
N ASN A 110 -5.38 5.08 -16.58
CA ASN A 110 -5.05 6.48 -16.29
C ASN A 110 -3.63 6.83 -16.71
N ASP A 111 -2.66 5.93 -16.51
CA ASP A 111 -1.26 6.16 -16.91
C ASP A 111 -1.11 6.13 -18.42
N GLY A 112 -1.86 5.30 -19.14
CA GLY A 112 -1.94 5.36 -20.59
C GLY A 112 -2.37 6.74 -21.10
N GLN A 113 -3.38 7.34 -20.46
CA GLN A 113 -3.85 8.69 -20.81
C GLN A 113 -2.86 9.80 -20.42
N LYS A 114 -2.16 9.68 -19.28
CA LYS A 114 -1.14 10.64 -18.85
C LYS A 114 0.10 10.59 -19.73
N PHE A 115 0.47 9.42 -20.22
CA PHE A 115 1.60 9.27 -21.14
C PHE A 115 1.35 10.05 -22.45
N GLU A 116 0.11 10.09 -22.91
CA GLU A 116 -0.31 10.91 -24.06
C GLU A 116 -0.15 12.42 -23.81
N SER A 117 -0.26 12.87 -22.55
CA SER A 117 -0.23 14.29 -22.19
C SER A 117 1.16 14.85 -21.82
N ILE A 118 2.14 13.99 -21.50
CA ILE A 118 3.45 14.41 -20.99
C ILE A 118 4.50 14.48 -22.12
N HIS A 119 4.32 13.84 -23.26
CA HIS A 119 5.28 13.90 -24.35
C HIS A 119 5.26 15.26 -25.07
N PRO A 120 6.40 15.97 -25.14
CA PRO A 120 6.48 17.20 -25.93
C PRO A 120 6.13 16.90 -27.39
N LYS A 121 5.21 17.68 -27.96
CA LYS A 121 4.87 17.62 -29.37
C LYS A 121 6.15 17.60 -30.21
N GLY A 122 6.46 16.47 -30.85
CA GLY A 122 7.56 16.37 -31.81
C GLY A 122 8.46 15.13 -31.72
N ILE A 123 8.36 14.30 -30.69
CA ILE A 123 9.25 13.13 -30.54
C ILE A 123 8.56 11.81 -30.87
N ILE A 124 7.23 11.73 -30.79
CA ILE A 124 6.45 10.55 -31.21
C ILE A 124 5.48 10.97 -32.32
N PRO A 125 5.42 10.24 -33.44
CA PRO A 125 4.47 10.54 -34.50
C PRO A 125 3.03 10.47 -33.94
N GLU A 126 2.24 11.49 -34.21
CA GLU A 126 0.82 11.65 -33.80
C GLU A 126 -0.05 10.40 -34.05
N LYS A 127 0.36 9.53 -34.98
CA LYS A 127 -0.33 8.28 -35.33
C LYS A 127 -0.23 7.14 -34.31
N ILE A 128 0.68 7.21 -33.35
CA ILE A 128 0.85 6.16 -32.32
C ILE A 128 -0.08 6.42 -31.12
N ILE A 129 -0.50 7.66 -30.95
CA ILE A 129 -1.23 8.15 -29.76
C ILE A 129 -2.75 7.87 -29.86
N THR A 130 -3.30 7.64 -31.04
CA THR A 130 -4.75 7.63 -31.25
C THR A 130 -5.41 6.24 -31.27
N LYS A 131 -4.66 5.16 -31.15
CA LYS A 131 -5.24 3.81 -31.14
C LYS A 131 -5.20 3.24 -29.72
N ARG A 132 -6.33 3.31 -29.01
CA ARG A 132 -6.56 2.51 -27.81
C ARG A 132 -6.13 1.07 -28.09
N SER A 133 -5.31 0.49 -27.20
CA SER A 133 -4.92 -0.91 -27.34
C SER A 133 -6.15 -1.80 -27.12
N GLU A 134 -6.23 -2.93 -27.82
CA GLU A 134 -7.28 -3.93 -27.58
C GLU A 134 -7.36 -4.33 -26.10
N ARG A 135 -6.20 -4.34 -25.41
CA ARG A 135 -6.12 -4.63 -23.98
C ARG A 135 -6.75 -3.55 -23.14
N THR A 136 -6.61 -2.27 -23.49
CA THR A 136 -7.29 -1.17 -22.79
C THR A 136 -8.80 -1.29 -22.91
N ASP A 137 -9.31 -1.60 -24.11
CA ASP A 137 -10.75 -1.79 -24.33
C ASP A 137 -11.28 -3.03 -23.58
N GLU A 138 -10.47 -4.08 -23.45
CA GLU A 138 -10.81 -5.25 -22.66
C GLU A 138 -10.87 -4.94 -21.16
N ILE A 139 -9.91 -4.17 -20.64
CA ILE A 139 -9.91 -3.71 -19.24
C ILE A 139 -11.16 -2.88 -18.95
N ILE A 140 -11.51 -1.96 -19.83
CA ILE A 140 -12.71 -1.12 -19.65
C ILE A 140 -13.97 -2.00 -19.57
N ARG A 141 -14.12 -2.96 -20.48
CA ARG A 141 -15.28 -3.88 -20.43
C ARG A 141 -15.34 -4.68 -19.13
N ILE A 142 -14.20 -5.05 -18.57
CA ILE A 142 -14.18 -5.75 -17.27
C ILE A 142 -14.54 -4.81 -16.13
N LEU A 143 -14.05 -3.57 -16.13
CA LEU A 143 -14.45 -2.59 -15.12
C LEU A 143 -15.96 -2.28 -15.17
N GLU A 144 -16.52 -2.15 -16.38
CA GLU A 144 -17.98 -2.03 -16.58
C GLU A 144 -18.74 -3.28 -16.08
N TYR A 145 -18.20 -4.48 -16.33
CA TYR A 145 -18.77 -5.73 -15.80
C TYR A 145 -18.76 -5.74 -14.27
N ILE A 146 -17.66 -5.30 -13.64
CA ILE A 146 -17.53 -5.21 -12.18
C ILE A 146 -18.56 -4.23 -11.62
N ASP A 147 -18.67 -3.03 -12.20
CA ASP A 147 -19.64 -2.00 -11.79
C ASP A 147 -21.09 -2.53 -11.83
N ASN A 148 -21.43 -3.28 -12.87
CA ASN A 148 -22.75 -3.89 -13.02
C ASN A 148 -22.99 -5.13 -12.15
N THR A 149 -21.93 -5.78 -11.65
CA THR A 149 -22.02 -7.04 -10.90
C THR A 149 -21.97 -6.80 -9.39
N LEU A 150 -21.17 -5.82 -8.95
CA LEU A 150 -20.90 -5.56 -7.53
C LEU A 150 -21.96 -4.62 -6.94
N ILE A 151 -23.16 -5.15 -6.66
CA ILE A 151 -24.30 -4.37 -6.19
C ILE A 151 -24.46 -4.46 -4.67
N THR A 152 -24.43 -5.67 -4.12
CA THR A 152 -24.63 -5.93 -2.68
C THR A 152 -23.33 -6.19 -1.94
N PHE A 153 -22.21 -6.28 -2.65
CA PHE A 153 -20.88 -6.62 -2.12
C PHE A 153 -20.86 -7.99 -1.42
N CYS A 154 -21.74 -8.90 -1.80
CA CYS A 154 -21.72 -10.26 -1.28
C CYS A 154 -20.54 -11.07 -1.86
N ASN A 155 -20.15 -12.13 -1.16
CA ASN A 155 -18.99 -12.94 -1.56
C ASN A 155 -19.12 -13.53 -2.97
N GLU A 156 -20.33 -13.87 -3.41
CA GLU A 156 -20.57 -14.42 -4.76
C GLU A 156 -20.29 -13.39 -5.85
N GLU A 157 -20.73 -12.14 -5.65
CA GLU A 157 -20.45 -11.04 -6.57
C GLU A 157 -18.96 -10.75 -6.61
N ILE A 158 -18.28 -10.67 -5.45
CA ILE A 158 -16.83 -10.43 -5.35
C ILE A 158 -16.06 -11.51 -6.11
N ILE A 159 -16.40 -12.79 -5.92
CA ILE A 159 -15.73 -13.91 -6.60
C ILE A 159 -15.92 -13.82 -8.12
N LYS A 160 -17.12 -13.50 -8.61
CA LYS A 160 -17.37 -13.30 -10.05
C LYS A 160 -16.49 -12.20 -10.63
N CYS A 161 -16.35 -11.08 -9.92
CA CYS A 161 -15.48 -9.98 -10.32
C CYS A 161 -14.01 -10.40 -10.35
N GLN A 162 -13.53 -11.12 -9.32
CA GLN A 162 -12.14 -11.63 -9.29
C GLN A 162 -11.86 -12.58 -10.46
N ILE A 163 -12.79 -13.48 -10.80
CA ILE A 163 -12.66 -14.39 -11.96
C ILE A 163 -12.55 -13.58 -13.26
N ALA A 164 -13.37 -12.55 -13.42
CA ALA A 164 -13.31 -11.69 -14.61
C ALA A 164 -11.95 -10.98 -14.73
N ILE A 165 -11.41 -10.46 -13.66
CA ILE A 165 -10.08 -9.81 -13.64
C ILE A 165 -8.97 -10.82 -13.96
N GLN A 166 -9.02 -12.03 -13.41
CA GLN A 166 -8.03 -13.07 -13.67
C GLN A 166 -7.94 -13.43 -15.16
N SER A 167 -9.02 -13.30 -15.92
CA SER A 167 -9.02 -13.52 -17.36
C SER A 167 -8.08 -12.56 -18.12
N ILE A 168 -7.83 -11.38 -17.58
CA ILE A 168 -6.86 -10.40 -18.13
C ILE A 168 -5.47 -10.61 -17.54
N ILE A 169 -5.36 -10.70 -16.23
CA ILE A 169 -4.06 -10.73 -15.53
C ILE A 169 -3.28 -12.00 -15.88
N SER A 170 -3.98 -13.13 -16.07
CA SER A 170 -3.34 -14.40 -16.41
C SER A 170 -2.94 -14.54 -17.89
N LYS A 171 -3.31 -13.59 -18.75
CA LYS A 171 -2.89 -13.63 -20.15
C LYS A 171 -1.38 -13.47 -20.25
N ASN A 172 -0.73 -14.50 -20.77
CA ASN A 172 0.67 -14.41 -21.12
C ASN A 172 0.87 -13.32 -22.19
N ASN A 173 1.77 -12.41 -21.91
CA ASN A 173 2.29 -11.54 -22.95
C ASN A 173 3.03 -12.39 -23.99
N ASN A 174 3.09 -11.91 -25.22
CA ASN A 174 3.93 -12.54 -26.23
C ASN A 174 5.35 -12.74 -25.68
N PRO A 175 6.04 -13.83 -26.05
CA PRO A 175 7.38 -14.07 -25.58
C PRO A 175 8.24 -12.85 -25.91
N SER A 176 8.64 -12.14 -24.87
CA SER A 176 9.52 -10.99 -24.93
C SER A 176 10.90 -11.44 -24.47
N GLU A 177 11.93 -10.97 -25.12
CA GLU A 177 13.32 -11.15 -24.65
C GLU A 177 13.59 -10.35 -23.39
N PHE A 178 12.74 -9.39 -23.06
CA PHE A 178 12.87 -8.54 -21.90
C PHE A 178 12.24 -9.17 -20.65
N ARG A 179 13.01 -9.20 -19.57
CA ARG A 179 12.54 -9.57 -18.23
C ARG A 179 12.61 -8.33 -17.33
N ILE A 180 11.52 -8.04 -16.66
CA ILE A 180 11.47 -6.95 -15.68
C ILE A 180 11.52 -7.57 -14.29
N MET A 181 12.50 -7.14 -13.48
CA MET A 181 12.55 -7.44 -12.06
C MET A 181 12.11 -6.19 -11.30
N ALA A 182 11.02 -6.29 -10.56
CA ALA A 182 10.53 -5.22 -9.70
C ALA A 182 11.02 -5.44 -8.27
N THR A 183 11.64 -4.42 -7.69
CA THR A 183 12.09 -4.42 -6.29
C THR A 183 11.48 -3.24 -5.58
N GLY A 184 10.81 -3.49 -4.45
CA GLY A 184 10.32 -2.44 -3.57
C GLY A 184 11.49 -1.65 -3.00
N HIS A 185 11.34 -0.34 -2.90
CA HIS A 185 12.34 0.55 -2.29
C HIS A 185 11.63 1.69 -1.57
N ALA A 186 12.15 2.08 -0.42
CA ALA A 186 11.74 3.32 0.25
C ALA A 186 12.91 4.31 0.21
N HIS A 187 12.74 5.41 -0.52
CA HIS A 187 13.69 6.52 -0.46
C HIS A 187 13.48 7.25 0.87
N LEU A 188 14.50 7.19 1.73
CA LEU A 188 14.46 7.79 3.05
C LEU A 188 15.72 8.61 3.29
N ASP A 189 15.58 9.92 3.24
CA ASP A 189 16.68 10.83 3.60
C ASP A 189 17.05 10.66 5.07
N ILE A 190 18.36 10.58 5.35
CA ILE A 190 18.90 10.49 6.72
C ILE A 190 18.44 11.68 7.55
N ALA A 191 18.50 12.87 6.95
CA ALA A 191 17.89 14.08 7.44
C ALA A 191 17.43 14.92 6.24
N TRP A 192 16.32 15.64 6.38
CA TRP A 192 15.80 16.52 5.35
C TRP A 192 14.99 17.65 6.01
N MET A 193 13.66 17.69 5.82
CA MET A 193 12.76 18.60 6.55
C MET A 193 12.46 18.09 7.96
N TRP A 194 13.22 17.09 8.43
CA TRP A 194 13.19 16.52 9.77
C TRP A 194 14.60 16.36 10.34
N PRO A 195 14.73 16.41 11.67
CA PRO A 195 16.02 16.19 12.33
C PRO A 195 16.45 14.71 12.31
N LEU A 196 17.74 14.45 12.57
CA LEU A 196 18.30 13.08 12.60
C LEU A 196 17.52 12.12 13.51
N ARG A 197 17.02 12.58 14.67
CA ARG A 197 16.21 11.75 15.57
C ARG A 197 14.94 11.24 14.87
N GLU A 198 14.33 12.06 14.02
CA GLU A 198 13.14 11.67 13.26
C GLU A 198 13.52 10.77 12.09
N GLY A 199 14.65 10.98 11.44
CA GLY A 199 15.20 10.05 10.45
C GLY A 199 15.34 8.63 11.00
N ARG A 200 15.81 8.48 12.24
CA ARG A 200 15.86 7.16 12.94
C ARG A 200 14.48 6.55 13.15
N ARG A 201 13.50 7.34 13.57
CA ARG A 201 12.12 6.89 13.77
C ARG A 201 11.45 6.52 12.45
N LYS A 202 11.71 7.28 11.38
CA LYS A 202 11.25 6.93 10.02
C LYS A 202 11.87 5.63 9.54
N ALA A 203 13.15 5.39 9.84
CA ALA A 203 13.82 4.14 9.48
C ALA A 203 13.09 2.93 10.05
N ILE A 204 12.81 2.88 11.35
CA ILE A 204 12.12 1.71 11.93
C ILE A 204 10.69 1.56 11.42
N ARG A 205 9.93 2.64 11.22
CA ARG A 205 8.59 2.57 10.60
C ARG A 205 8.64 1.94 9.21
N THR A 206 9.63 2.33 8.43
CA THR A 206 9.85 1.81 7.07
C THR A 206 10.23 0.33 7.08
N PHE A 207 11.23 -0.04 7.90
CA PHE A 207 11.74 -1.42 7.94
C PHE A 207 10.72 -2.38 8.57
N ALA A 208 10.01 -1.99 9.62
CA ALA A 208 8.94 -2.80 10.19
C ALA A 208 7.83 -3.07 9.16
N THR A 209 7.42 -2.05 8.42
CA THR A 209 6.43 -2.23 7.33
C THR A 209 6.97 -3.12 6.21
N ALA A 210 8.23 -2.96 5.83
CA ALA A 210 8.85 -3.80 4.80
C ALA A 210 8.94 -5.27 5.24
N LEU A 211 9.34 -5.52 6.48
CA LEU A 211 9.40 -6.87 7.04
C LEU A 211 8.01 -7.51 7.09
N ALA A 212 7.00 -6.81 7.60
CA ALA A 212 5.63 -7.30 7.61
C ALA A 212 5.11 -7.61 6.19
N ASN A 213 5.53 -6.85 5.18
CA ASN A 213 5.19 -7.15 3.78
C ASN A 213 5.95 -8.36 3.24
N ILE A 214 7.23 -8.54 3.57
CA ILE A 214 8.02 -9.74 3.18
C ILE A 214 7.38 -11.01 3.76
N GLU A 215 6.95 -10.98 5.01
CA GLU A 215 6.28 -12.12 5.66
C GLU A 215 4.91 -12.42 5.04
N LYS A 216 4.20 -11.39 4.65
CA LYS A 216 2.84 -11.52 4.11
C LYS A 216 2.78 -11.89 2.62
N TYR A 217 3.75 -11.42 1.83
CA TYR A 217 3.78 -11.55 0.37
C TYR A 217 5.09 -12.22 -0.05
N PRO A 218 5.07 -13.54 -0.36
CA PRO A 218 6.30 -14.31 -0.64
C PRO A 218 7.14 -13.78 -1.81
N ASP A 219 6.49 -13.11 -2.77
CA ASP A 219 7.16 -12.55 -3.95
C ASP A 219 7.64 -11.10 -3.74
N TYR A 220 7.39 -10.52 -2.57
CA TYR A 220 7.79 -9.15 -2.28
C TYR A 220 9.29 -9.09 -1.95
N ILE A 221 10.00 -8.28 -2.72
CA ILE A 221 11.42 -8.00 -2.53
C ILE A 221 11.57 -6.54 -2.15
N PHE A 222 12.33 -6.27 -1.12
CA PHE A 222 12.61 -4.92 -0.66
C PHE A 222 14.11 -4.64 -0.64
N GLY A 223 14.52 -3.53 -1.26
CA GLY A 223 15.87 -3.01 -1.24
C GLY A 223 15.97 -1.71 -0.45
N ALA A 224 17.06 -1.55 0.27
CA ALA A 224 17.42 -0.29 0.91
C ALA A 224 18.89 0.00 0.70
N SER A 225 19.23 1.21 0.29
CA SER A 225 20.58 1.57 -0.17
C SER A 225 21.45 2.25 0.89
N GLN A 226 20.87 2.72 1.99
CA GLN A 226 21.58 3.54 2.98
C GLN A 226 21.99 2.71 4.19
N TYR A 227 23.27 2.40 4.30
CA TYR A 227 23.85 1.65 5.43
C TYR A 227 23.52 2.27 6.80
N GLN A 228 23.46 3.59 6.90
CA GLN A 228 23.20 4.29 8.16
C GLN A 228 21.83 3.91 8.75
N LEU A 229 20.83 3.64 7.92
CA LEU A 229 19.50 3.21 8.38
C LEU A 229 19.60 1.85 9.08
N PHE A 230 20.28 0.88 8.45
CA PHE A 230 20.52 -0.44 9.05
C PHE A 230 21.32 -0.35 10.34
N HIS A 231 22.32 0.52 10.39
CA HIS A 231 23.12 0.73 11.61
C HIS A 231 22.23 1.23 12.76
N TRP A 232 21.34 2.16 12.51
CA TRP A 232 20.40 2.65 13.51
C TRP A 232 19.45 1.56 13.98
N ILE A 233 18.85 0.80 13.07
CA ILE A 233 17.94 -0.30 13.42
C ILE A 233 18.67 -1.33 14.31
N LYS A 234 19.84 -1.79 13.88
CA LYS A 234 20.63 -2.76 14.66
C LYS A 234 20.98 -2.25 16.07
N LYS A 235 21.19 -0.94 16.21
CA LYS A 235 21.53 -0.34 17.50
C LYS A 235 20.33 -0.17 18.41
N ASP A 236 19.22 0.32 17.85
CA ASP A 236 18.05 0.75 18.62
C ASP A 236 17.07 -0.40 18.87
N TYR A 237 17.07 -1.40 17.97
CA TYR A 237 16.18 -2.57 17.98
C TYR A 237 16.97 -3.86 17.73
N PRO A 238 17.85 -4.26 18.65
CA PRO A 238 18.79 -5.37 18.42
C PRO A 238 18.14 -6.75 18.25
N TYR A 239 16.87 -6.87 18.63
CA TYR A 239 16.09 -8.11 18.52
C TYR A 239 15.07 -8.10 17.37
N PHE A 240 15.07 -7.05 16.58
CA PHE A 240 14.19 -6.89 15.40
C PHE A 240 14.73 -7.58 14.16
#